data_7d6e9c0d36214954909418e18b575f82
#
_entry.id   7d6e9c0d36214954909418e18b575f82
#
_cell.length_a   1.000
_cell.length_b   1.000
_cell.length_c   1.000
_cell.angle_alpha   90.00
_cell.angle_beta   90.00
_cell.angle_gamma   90.00
#
_symmetry.space_group_name_H-M   'P 1'
#
loop_
_entity.id
_entity.type
_entity.pdbx_description
1 polymer ?
#
loop_
_entity_poly.entity_id
_entity_poly.type
_entity_poly.pdbx_seq_one_letter_code
_entity_poly.pdbx_strand_id
1 'polypeptide(L)'
;MTFPTEHIFAVHNSNATSTLTSYFFNYQTMYTQNISSLQTAYETSLHTSDIRFKDERLWEERYEPLVSQPQNYFRKYYENETTAVKQMPLIRLSEMYFIAVENGDTDLFRTYRIARNLDASIDGTLTDQNAIMARLELEYRKDFYGEGQMFFFYKRLGYTSYTWPTIKTVESASYQLPIPETQANFE
;
A
#
# COMPACT_ATOMS: atom_id res chain seq x y z
N MET A 1 -5.92 10.82 5.48
CA MET A 1 -7.08 11.13 4.63
C MET A 1 -7.61 9.83 4.07
N THR A 2 -8.71 9.36 4.59
CA THR A 2 -9.44 8.24 4.00
C THR A 2 -10.15 8.76 2.74
N PHE A 3 -10.07 8.03 1.65
CA PHE A 3 -10.80 8.35 0.42
C PHE A 3 -12.17 7.63 0.44
N PRO A 4 -13.17 8.16 1.16
CA PRO A 4 -14.44 7.43 1.36
C PRO A 4 -15.16 7.13 0.04
N THR A 5 -14.91 7.91 -1.00
CA THR A 5 -15.45 7.69 -2.34
C THR A 5 -14.86 6.46 -3.05
N GLU A 6 -13.75 5.92 -2.53
CA GLU A 6 -13.12 4.70 -3.06
C GLU A 6 -13.50 3.44 -2.27
N HIS A 7 -14.26 3.57 -1.17
CA HIS A 7 -14.66 2.42 -0.38
C HIS A 7 -15.88 1.74 -1.04
N ILE A 8 -15.71 0.49 -1.47
CA ILE A 8 -16.83 -0.38 -1.87
C ILE A 8 -17.40 -1.04 -0.62
N PHE A 9 -16.52 -1.49 0.27
CA PHE A 9 -16.91 -2.05 1.56
C PHE A 9 -15.92 -1.63 2.64
N ALA A 10 -16.45 -1.14 3.77
CA ALA A 10 -15.66 -0.74 4.92
C ALA A 10 -16.34 -1.13 6.22
N VAL A 11 -15.56 -1.40 7.24
CA VAL A 11 -16.03 -1.70 8.59
C VAL A 11 -15.92 -0.45 9.45
N HIS A 12 -16.98 -0.14 10.17
CA HIS A 12 -16.96 0.93 11.16
C HIS A 12 -16.28 0.46 12.45
N ASN A 13 -15.28 1.21 12.90
CA ASN A 13 -14.61 1.00 14.17
C ASN A 13 -14.39 2.35 14.87
N SER A 14 -15.09 2.58 15.97
CA SER A 14 -14.98 3.83 16.74
C SER A 14 -13.58 4.08 17.31
N ASN A 15 -12.81 3.03 17.53
CA ASN A 15 -11.45 3.07 18.10
C ASN A 15 -10.35 2.99 17.04
N ALA A 16 -10.69 2.98 15.76
CA ALA A 16 -9.72 2.82 14.68
C ALA A 16 -8.60 3.85 14.75
N THR A 17 -8.93 5.12 14.97
CA THR A 17 -7.95 6.20 15.03
C THR A 17 -6.89 5.96 16.09
N SER A 18 -7.27 5.65 17.34
CA SER A 18 -6.30 5.44 18.42
C SER A 18 -5.40 4.25 18.17
N THR A 19 -5.96 3.14 17.71
CA THR A 19 -5.21 1.94 17.38
C THR A 19 -4.25 2.17 16.21
N LEU A 20 -4.73 2.74 15.12
CA LEU A 20 -3.92 2.98 13.92
C LEU A 20 -2.84 4.04 14.16
N THR A 21 -3.15 5.09 14.93
CA THR A 21 -2.16 6.10 15.31
C THR A 21 -1.02 5.49 16.10
N SER A 22 -1.30 4.57 17.02
CA SER A 22 -0.26 3.91 17.82
C SER A 22 0.69 3.06 16.96
N TYR A 23 0.23 2.52 15.83
CA TYR A 23 1.06 1.73 14.92
C TYR A 23 1.77 2.58 13.86
N PHE A 24 1.09 3.53 13.25
CA PHE A 24 1.61 4.25 12.09
C PHE A 24 2.20 5.63 12.41
N PHE A 25 1.88 6.18 13.57
CA PHE A 25 2.28 7.54 13.95
C PHE A 25 3.11 7.61 15.23
N ASN A 26 3.74 6.51 15.61
CA ASN A 26 4.64 6.45 16.75
C ASN A 26 6.03 5.99 16.29
N TYR A 27 7.05 6.81 16.52
CA TYR A 27 8.44 6.50 16.13
C TYR A 27 8.98 5.20 16.77
N GLN A 28 8.44 4.80 17.91
CA GLN A 28 8.82 3.58 18.61
C GLN A 28 8.26 2.30 17.96
N THR A 29 7.20 2.41 17.19
CA THR A 29 6.55 1.26 16.54
C THR A 29 7.02 0.97 15.13
N MET A 30 7.95 1.78 14.59
CA MET A 30 8.77 1.47 13.42
C MET A 30 8.07 1.38 12.06
N TYR A 31 6.89 1.94 11.88
CA TYR A 31 6.29 2.05 10.55
C TYR A 31 6.69 3.34 9.82
N THR A 32 7.92 3.77 10.08
CA THR A 32 8.53 4.91 9.40
C THR A 32 9.40 4.43 8.25
N GLN A 33 9.55 5.26 7.24
CA GLN A 33 10.41 5.02 6.10
C GLN A 33 11.39 6.18 5.93
N ASN A 34 12.60 5.89 5.47
CA ASN A 34 13.49 6.96 5.06
C ASN A 34 13.06 7.56 3.71
N ILE A 35 13.39 8.82 3.49
CA ILE A 35 12.97 9.55 2.30
C ILE A 35 13.44 8.88 1.00
N SER A 36 14.66 8.35 0.95
CA SER A 36 15.21 7.71 -0.24
C SER A 36 14.45 6.45 -0.62
N SER A 37 14.05 5.65 0.37
CA SER A 37 13.22 4.46 0.13
C SER A 37 11.85 4.85 -0.42
N LEU A 38 11.24 5.91 0.10
CA LEU A 38 9.97 6.40 -0.41
C LEU A 38 10.09 6.98 -1.81
N GLN A 39 11.12 7.78 -2.07
CA GLN A 39 11.38 8.32 -3.40
C GLN A 39 11.55 7.22 -4.44
N THR A 40 12.24 6.13 -4.08
CA THR A 40 12.37 4.96 -4.94
C THR A 40 11.03 4.25 -5.12
N ALA A 41 10.30 4.00 -4.05
CA ALA A 41 9.03 3.29 -4.10
C ALA A 41 7.96 4.04 -4.92
N TYR A 42 7.92 5.37 -4.81
CA TYR A 42 6.99 6.22 -5.55
C TYR A 42 7.55 6.74 -6.87
N GLU A 43 8.80 6.36 -7.21
CA GLU A 43 9.44 6.78 -8.47
C GLU A 43 9.37 8.30 -8.67
N THR A 44 9.69 9.07 -7.62
CA THR A 44 9.46 10.53 -7.60
C THR A 44 10.25 11.31 -8.65
N SER A 45 11.33 10.74 -9.18
CA SER A 45 12.05 11.30 -10.33
C SER A 45 11.22 11.29 -11.62
N LEU A 46 10.29 10.35 -11.73
CA LEU A 46 9.42 10.15 -12.88
C LEU A 46 8.00 10.72 -12.62
N HIS A 47 7.49 10.49 -11.40
CA HIS A 47 6.12 10.83 -11.01
C HIS A 47 6.10 11.93 -9.95
N THR A 48 6.65 13.10 -10.27
CA THR A 48 6.77 14.26 -9.36
C THR A 48 5.42 14.76 -8.82
N SER A 49 4.33 14.40 -9.48
CA SER A 49 2.97 14.85 -9.16
C SER A 49 2.06 13.75 -8.62
N ASP A 50 2.60 12.56 -8.30
CA ASP A 50 1.80 11.48 -7.70
C ASP A 50 1.14 11.98 -6.41
N ILE A 51 -0.19 12.01 -6.41
CA ILE A 51 -0.98 12.56 -5.29
C ILE A 51 -0.82 11.80 -3.99
N ARG A 52 -0.30 10.59 -4.02
CA ARG A 52 -0.08 9.76 -2.83
C ARG A 52 1.18 10.18 -2.08
N PHE A 53 2.16 10.74 -2.80
CA PHE A 53 3.43 11.18 -2.23
C PHE A 53 3.50 12.70 -2.08
N LYS A 54 2.94 13.43 -3.04
CA LYS A 54 2.97 14.88 -3.07
C LYS A 54 2.15 15.50 -1.94
N ASP A 55 2.60 16.64 -1.45
CA ASP A 55 1.90 17.49 -0.47
C ASP A 55 1.60 16.74 0.85
N GLU A 56 2.48 15.83 1.24
CA GLU A 56 2.40 15.06 2.50
C GLU A 56 1.07 14.32 2.70
N ARG A 57 0.42 13.88 1.63
CA ARG A 57 -0.92 13.26 1.73
C ARG A 57 -0.89 11.91 2.43
N LEU A 58 0.03 11.03 2.04
CA LEU A 58 0.16 9.72 2.68
C LEU A 58 1.39 9.62 3.58
N TRP A 59 2.36 10.50 3.40
CA TRP A 59 3.60 10.50 4.15
C TRP A 59 3.90 11.90 4.65
N GLU A 60 4.25 12.03 5.93
CA GLU A 60 4.64 13.29 6.57
C GLU A 60 6.05 13.15 7.15
N GLU A 61 6.92 14.07 6.79
CA GLU A 61 8.25 14.16 7.38
C GLU A 61 8.18 14.87 8.74
N ARG A 62 8.77 14.24 9.76
CA ARG A 62 8.90 14.82 11.10
C ARG A 62 10.29 14.62 11.66
N TYR A 63 10.74 15.62 12.42
CA TYR A 63 11.92 15.53 13.24
C TYR A 63 11.55 15.01 14.63
N GLU A 64 12.14 13.87 15.00
CA GLU A 64 11.98 13.30 16.33
C GLU A 64 13.21 13.62 17.18
N PRO A 65 13.06 14.10 18.42
CA PRO A 65 14.18 14.53 19.26
C PRO A 65 15.24 13.45 19.53
N LEU A 66 14.86 12.18 19.42
CA LEU A 66 15.73 11.04 19.69
C LEU A 66 16.34 10.42 18.43
N VAL A 67 16.04 10.97 17.26
CA VAL A 67 16.50 10.43 15.97
C VAL A 67 17.25 11.52 15.22
N SER A 68 18.47 11.23 14.79
CA SER A 68 19.35 12.21 14.13
C SER A 68 18.91 12.61 12.72
N GLN A 69 17.96 11.91 12.14
CA GLN A 69 17.44 12.15 10.79
C GLN A 69 15.91 12.25 10.81
N PRO A 70 15.32 13.07 9.94
CA PRO A 70 13.87 13.14 9.82
C PRO A 70 13.30 11.78 9.43
N GLN A 71 12.14 11.45 9.97
CA GLN A 71 11.41 10.22 9.72
C GLN A 71 10.13 10.51 8.96
N ASN A 72 9.76 9.63 8.03
CA ASN A 72 8.52 9.75 7.28
C ASN A 72 7.46 8.80 7.87
N TYR A 73 6.38 9.40 8.32
CA TYR A 73 5.25 8.70 8.95
C TYR A 73 4.12 8.51 7.96
N PHE A 74 3.50 7.35 8.00
CA PHE A 74 2.38 7.03 7.13
C PHE A 74 1.07 7.63 7.67
N ARG A 75 0.51 8.61 6.94
CA ARG A 75 -0.64 9.43 7.38
C ARG A 75 -2.01 8.92 6.97
N LYS A 76 -2.11 7.88 6.19
CA LYS A 76 -3.40 7.44 5.63
C LYS A 76 -4.50 7.31 6.69
N TYR A 77 -4.13 6.88 7.87
CA TYR A 77 -5.04 6.66 9.00
C TYR A 77 -4.90 7.69 10.11
N TYR A 78 -4.03 8.69 9.89
CA TYR A 78 -3.91 9.79 10.84
C TYR A 78 -4.89 10.90 10.46
N GLU A 79 -5.78 11.20 11.38
CA GLU A 79 -6.63 12.36 11.32
C GLU A 79 -6.52 13.08 12.68
N ASN A 80 -6.67 14.39 12.64
CA ASN A 80 -6.70 15.18 13.86
C ASN A 80 -7.97 14.87 14.66
N GLU A 81 -8.05 15.33 15.89
CA GLU A 81 -9.15 15.05 16.82
C GLU A 81 -10.56 15.35 16.28
N THR A 82 -10.65 16.21 15.27
CA THR A 82 -11.93 16.62 14.67
C THR A 82 -12.41 15.72 13.53
N THR A 83 -11.48 14.94 12.93
CA THR A 83 -11.78 14.08 11.77
C THR A 83 -11.25 12.67 12.00
N ALA A 84 -11.79 11.99 12.99
CA ALA A 84 -11.34 10.63 13.33
C ALA A 84 -11.70 9.61 12.25
N VAL A 85 -10.72 8.80 11.85
CA VAL A 85 -10.94 7.64 10.99
C VAL A 85 -11.82 6.63 11.72
N LYS A 86 -13.05 6.48 11.24
CA LYS A 86 -14.01 5.52 11.79
C LYS A 86 -14.32 4.37 10.83
N GLN A 87 -13.77 4.43 9.63
CA GLN A 87 -14.00 3.42 8.60
C GLN A 87 -12.68 2.79 8.17
N MET A 88 -12.62 1.48 8.27
CA MET A 88 -11.50 0.68 7.76
C MET A 88 -11.95 0.05 6.45
N PRO A 89 -11.34 0.42 5.32
CA PRO A 89 -11.68 -0.16 4.04
C PRO A 89 -11.24 -1.62 4.00
N LEU A 90 -12.13 -2.50 3.55
CA LEU A 90 -11.82 -3.90 3.27
C LEU A 90 -11.79 -4.17 1.76
N ILE A 91 -12.65 -3.47 1.01
CA ILE A 91 -12.67 -3.54 -0.45
C ILE A 91 -12.69 -2.11 -0.99
N ARG A 92 -11.73 -1.82 -1.87
CA ARG A 92 -11.56 -0.49 -2.46
C ARG A 92 -11.74 -0.53 -3.97
N LEU A 93 -12.17 0.58 -4.54
CA LEU A 93 -12.34 0.73 -5.98
C LEU A 93 -11.01 0.51 -6.74
N SER A 94 -9.88 0.92 -6.18
CA SER A 94 -8.56 0.66 -6.76
C SER A 94 -8.30 -0.83 -7.01
N GLU A 95 -8.77 -1.70 -6.12
CA GLU A 95 -8.63 -3.15 -6.27
C GLU A 95 -9.39 -3.67 -7.49
N MET A 96 -10.59 -3.13 -7.74
CA MET A 96 -11.38 -3.48 -8.93
C MET A 96 -10.67 -3.07 -10.22
N TYR A 97 -10.10 -1.87 -10.24
CA TYR A 97 -9.25 -1.43 -11.37
C TYR A 97 -8.08 -2.38 -11.58
N PHE A 98 -7.40 -2.77 -10.52
CA PHE A 98 -6.22 -3.64 -10.62
C PHE A 98 -6.56 -5.05 -11.09
N ILE A 99 -7.70 -5.60 -10.69
CA ILE A 99 -8.20 -6.89 -11.20
C ILE A 99 -8.45 -6.81 -12.71
N ALA A 100 -9.04 -5.72 -13.19
CA ALA A 100 -9.26 -5.54 -14.63
C ALA A 100 -7.94 -5.37 -15.39
N VAL A 101 -7.02 -4.57 -14.86
CA VAL A 101 -5.68 -4.35 -15.44
C VAL A 101 -4.88 -5.66 -15.50
N GLU A 102 -4.95 -6.49 -14.47
CA GLU A 102 -4.33 -7.82 -14.45
C GLU A 102 -4.81 -8.70 -15.60
N ASN A 103 -6.06 -8.51 -16.05
CA ASN A 103 -6.63 -9.18 -17.20
C ASN A 103 -6.42 -8.45 -18.54
N GLY A 104 -5.54 -7.45 -18.56
CA GLY A 104 -5.11 -6.75 -19.77
C GLY A 104 -5.89 -5.49 -20.12
N ASP A 105 -6.75 -4.98 -19.23
CA ASP A 105 -7.48 -3.72 -19.48
C ASP A 105 -6.60 -2.49 -19.21
N THR A 106 -5.84 -2.10 -20.21
CA THR A 106 -4.94 -0.93 -20.14
C THR A 106 -5.68 0.41 -20.14
N ASP A 107 -6.92 0.47 -20.62
CA ASP A 107 -7.72 1.70 -20.61
C ASP A 107 -8.19 2.02 -19.18
N LEU A 108 -8.57 1.02 -18.41
CA LEU A 108 -8.83 1.19 -16.99
C LEU A 108 -7.56 1.57 -16.22
N PHE A 109 -6.39 1.04 -16.61
CA PHE A 109 -5.14 1.50 -16.00
C PHE A 109 -4.85 2.97 -16.32
N ARG A 110 -5.12 3.43 -17.53
CA ARG A 110 -5.02 4.85 -17.89
C ARG A 110 -5.95 5.71 -17.02
N THR A 111 -7.17 5.28 -16.80
CA THR A 111 -8.13 5.97 -15.91
C THR A 111 -7.60 6.07 -14.48
N TYR A 112 -7.08 4.97 -13.95
CA TYR A 112 -6.43 4.93 -12.64
C TYR A 112 -5.22 5.87 -12.58
N ARG A 113 -4.34 5.82 -13.58
CA ARG A 113 -3.15 6.68 -13.69
C ARG A 113 -3.53 8.17 -13.62
N ILE A 114 -4.52 8.58 -14.39
CA ILE A 114 -5.00 9.97 -14.38
C ILE A 114 -5.50 10.36 -13.00
N ALA A 115 -6.26 9.49 -12.34
CA ALA A 115 -6.79 9.74 -11.00
C ALA A 115 -5.69 9.84 -9.91
N ARG A 116 -4.52 9.24 -10.13
CA ARG A 116 -3.34 9.34 -9.25
C ARG A 116 -2.34 10.41 -9.67
N ASN A 117 -2.62 11.09 -10.78
CA ASN A 117 -1.72 12.10 -11.38
C ASN A 117 -0.32 11.53 -11.70
N LEU A 118 -0.29 10.29 -12.18
CA LEU A 118 0.93 9.64 -12.64
C LEU A 118 1.30 10.14 -14.03
N ASP A 119 2.60 10.12 -14.35
CA ASP A 119 3.11 10.54 -15.63
C ASP A 119 2.61 9.65 -16.78
N ALA A 120 2.34 10.23 -17.94
CA ALA A 120 1.82 9.53 -19.11
C ALA A 120 2.82 8.52 -19.71
N SER A 121 4.11 8.63 -19.40
CA SER A 121 5.14 7.68 -19.85
C SER A 121 4.89 6.25 -19.40
N ILE A 122 4.13 6.06 -18.31
CA ILE A 122 3.70 4.73 -17.86
C ILE A 122 2.96 3.98 -18.96
N ASP A 123 2.10 4.64 -19.71
CA ASP A 123 1.30 4.00 -20.76
C ASP A 123 2.20 3.30 -21.81
N GLY A 124 3.34 3.90 -22.12
CA GLY A 124 4.33 3.34 -23.04
C GLY A 124 5.13 2.15 -22.49
N THR A 125 5.06 1.90 -21.19
CA THR A 125 5.77 0.76 -20.55
C THR A 125 4.94 -0.52 -20.49
N LEU A 126 3.65 -0.47 -20.80
CA LEU A 126 2.71 -1.59 -20.74
C LEU A 126 2.74 -2.41 -22.03
N THR A 127 3.91 -2.93 -22.39
CA THR A 127 4.16 -3.56 -23.70
C THR A 127 3.66 -4.99 -23.81
N ASP A 128 3.60 -5.68 -22.67
CA ASP A 128 3.16 -7.07 -22.58
C ASP A 128 2.66 -7.39 -21.16
N GLN A 129 2.15 -8.60 -20.96
CA GLN A 129 1.58 -9.03 -19.69
C GLN A 129 2.58 -8.97 -18.52
N ASN A 130 3.85 -9.26 -18.75
CA ASN A 130 4.86 -9.20 -17.69
C ASN A 130 5.13 -7.74 -17.26
N ALA A 131 5.18 -6.83 -18.22
CA ALA A 131 5.32 -5.39 -17.95
C ALA A 131 4.10 -4.85 -17.19
N ILE A 132 2.90 -5.26 -17.59
CA ILE A 132 1.64 -4.92 -16.88
C ILE A 132 1.71 -5.42 -15.43
N MET A 133 2.06 -6.68 -15.21
CA MET A 133 2.13 -7.27 -13.88
C MET A 133 3.20 -6.61 -12.99
N ALA A 134 4.37 -6.30 -13.55
CA ALA A 134 5.43 -5.59 -12.84
C ALA A 134 4.98 -4.18 -12.42
N ARG A 135 4.30 -3.44 -13.30
CA ARG A 135 3.73 -2.14 -12.98
C ARG A 135 2.62 -2.26 -11.93
N LEU A 136 1.77 -3.25 -12.08
CA LEU A 136 0.66 -3.50 -11.15
C LEU A 136 1.16 -3.78 -9.73
N GLU A 137 2.23 -4.56 -9.58
CA GLU A 137 2.88 -4.79 -8.27
C GLU A 137 3.29 -3.47 -7.60
N LEU A 138 3.92 -2.57 -8.35
CA LEU A 138 4.31 -1.26 -7.83
C LEU A 138 3.10 -0.45 -7.37
N GLU A 139 2.04 -0.43 -8.17
CA GLU A 139 0.83 0.33 -7.85
C GLU A 139 0.06 -0.27 -6.66
N TYR A 140 -0.02 -1.60 -6.55
CA TYR A 140 -0.54 -2.29 -5.37
C TYR A 140 0.21 -1.86 -4.10
N ARG A 141 1.53 -1.87 -4.17
CA ARG A 141 2.39 -1.49 -3.04
C ARG A 141 2.15 -0.06 -2.58
N LYS A 142 2.02 0.87 -3.53
CA LYS A 142 1.78 2.30 -3.26
C LYS A 142 0.38 2.55 -2.68
N ASP A 143 -0.64 1.92 -3.24
CA ASP A 143 -2.04 2.18 -2.91
C ASP A 143 -2.49 1.46 -1.64
N PHE A 144 -2.00 0.23 -1.43
CA PHE A 144 -2.40 -0.65 -0.31
C PHE A 144 -1.35 -0.75 0.80
N TYR A 145 -0.43 0.20 0.88
CA TYR A 145 0.53 0.23 1.99
C TYR A 145 -0.21 0.24 3.34
N GLY A 146 0.20 -0.64 4.24
CA GLY A 146 -0.41 -0.77 5.57
C GLY A 146 -1.79 -1.45 5.62
N GLU A 147 -2.30 -1.97 4.50
CA GLU A 147 -3.60 -2.65 4.43
C GLU A 147 -3.50 -4.18 4.36
N GLY A 148 -2.29 -4.75 4.34
CA GLY A 148 -2.07 -6.20 4.28
C GLY A 148 -2.31 -6.82 2.91
N GLN A 149 -2.78 -6.08 1.93
CA GLN A 149 -3.16 -6.59 0.59
C GLN A 149 -1.99 -7.19 -0.19
N MET A 150 -0.76 -6.71 0.04
CA MET A 150 0.43 -7.25 -0.64
C MET A 150 0.67 -8.73 -0.31
N PHE A 151 0.35 -9.18 0.91
CA PHE A 151 0.45 -10.60 1.26
C PHE A 151 -0.45 -11.46 0.36
N PHE A 152 -1.70 -11.05 0.17
CA PHE A 152 -2.65 -11.79 -0.67
C PHE A 152 -2.27 -11.73 -2.15
N PHE A 153 -1.77 -10.59 -2.63
CA PHE A 153 -1.26 -10.44 -3.99
C PHE A 153 -0.10 -11.41 -4.25
N TYR A 154 0.92 -11.41 -3.41
CA TYR A 154 2.07 -12.31 -3.55
C TYR A 154 1.70 -13.79 -3.40
N LYS A 155 0.86 -14.12 -2.43
CA LYS A 155 0.37 -15.49 -2.23
C LYS A 155 -0.36 -16.02 -3.47
N ARG A 156 -1.29 -15.24 -4.01
CA ARG A 156 -2.10 -15.62 -5.16
C ARG A 156 -1.26 -15.86 -6.41
N LEU A 157 -0.22 -15.06 -6.60
CA LEU A 157 0.66 -15.14 -7.76
C LEU A 157 1.88 -16.06 -7.54
N GLY A 158 2.01 -16.65 -6.36
CA GLY A 158 3.10 -17.57 -6.05
C GLY A 158 4.49 -16.91 -6.02
N TYR A 159 4.58 -15.64 -5.64
CA TYR A 159 5.85 -14.94 -5.55
C TYR A 159 6.77 -15.61 -4.52
N THR A 160 8.00 -15.88 -4.92
CA THR A 160 9.05 -16.44 -4.06
C THR A 160 10.08 -15.40 -3.61
N SER A 161 10.00 -14.18 -4.14
CA SER A 161 10.85 -13.06 -3.73
C SER A 161 10.16 -11.73 -3.98
N TYR A 162 10.51 -10.74 -3.18
CA TYR A 162 10.13 -9.34 -3.39
C TYR A 162 11.28 -8.41 -2.99
N THR A 163 11.29 -7.22 -3.53
CA THR A 163 12.44 -6.32 -3.48
C THR A 163 12.28 -5.13 -2.54
N TRP A 164 11.07 -4.86 -2.05
CA TRP A 164 10.82 -3.70 -1.20
C TRP A 164 10.04 -4.07 0.08
N PRO A 165 10.36 -3.48 1.22
CA PRO A 165 11.38 -2.45 1.49
C PRO A 165 12.83 -2.97 1.42
N THR A 166 13.03 -4.26 1.47
CA THR A 166 14.31 -4.95 1.31
C THR A 166 14.10 -6.21 0.47
N ILE A 167 15.15 -6.68 -0.18
CA ILE A 167 15.12 -7.97 -0.89
C ILE A 167 14.86 -9.08 0.12
N LYS A 168 13.82 -9.86 -0.12
CA LYS A 168 13.46 -11.00 0.73
C LYS A 168 13.03 -12.19 -0.13
N THR A 169 13.56 -13.35 0.17
CA THR A 169 13.09 -14.63 -0.36
C THR A 169 12.00 -15.19 0.56
N VAL A 170 10.95 -15.72 -0.03
CA VAL A 170 9.80 -16.31 0.67
C VAL A 170 9.59 -17.71 0.15
N GLU A 171 9.54 -18.67 1.04
CA GLU A 171 9.19 -20.05 0.68
C GLU A 171 7.67 -20.18 0.53
N SER A 172 7.23 -21.08 -0.34
CA SER A 172 5.80 -21.35 -0.55
C SER A 172 5.06 -21.71 0.75
N ALA A 173 5.75 -22.40 1.66
CA ALA A 173 5.23 -22.74 2.99
C ALA A 173 4.89 -21.50 3.84
N SER A 174 5.58 -20.36 3.61
CA SER A 174 5.31 -19.11 4.34
C SER A 174 3.92 -18.51 4.04
N TYR A 175 3.29 -18.93 2.95
CA TYR A 175 1.93 -18.55 2.59
C TYR A 175 0.85 -19.47 3.15
N GLN A 176 1.24 -20.53 3.85
CA GLN A 176 0.33 -21.47 4.47
C GLN A 176 0.20 -21.17 5.96
N LEU A 177 -1.02 -21.02 6.43
CA LEU A 177 -1.26 -20.94 7.86
C LEU A 177 -1.21 -22.36 8.44
N PRO A 178 -0.46 -22.58 9.52
CA PRO A 178 -0.45 -23.90 10.18
C PRO A 178 -1.87 -24.23 10.70
N ILE A 179 -2.24 -25.49 10.58
CA ILE A 179 -3.47 -25.99 11.20
C ILE A 179 -3.27 -25.90 12.73
N PRO A 180 -4.18 -25.28 13.48
CA PRO A 180 -4.08 -25.25 14.94
C PRO A 180 -4.00 -26.67 15.51
N GLU A 181 -3.10 -26.88 16.48
CA GLU A 181 -2.90 -28.19 17.11
C GLU A 181 -4.20 -28.81 17.64
N THR A 182 -5.13 -27.97 18.10
CA THR A 182 -6.45 -28.39 18.56
C THR A 182 -7.31 -28.97 17.45
N GLN A 183 -7.05 -28.65 16.20
CA GLN A 183 -7.78 -29.18 15.04
C GLN A 183 -7.09 -30.39 14.42
N ALA A 184 -5.77 -30.51 14.53
CA ALA A 184 -5.00 -31.64 14.03
C ALA A 184 -5.36 -32.97 14.72
N ASN A 185 -6.02 -32.92 15.89
CA ASN A 185 -6.43 -34.11 16.65
C ASN A 185 -7.83 -34.62 16.27
N PHE A 186 -8.49 -34.04 15.26
CA PHE A 186 -9.82 -34.45 14.81
C PHE A 186 -9.81 -35.23 13.48
N GLU A 187 -8.62 -35.45 12.89
CA GLU A 187 -8.41 -36.37 11.78
C GLU A 187 -7.84 -37.72 12.27
#